data_70780bcd687e0d0e2f97ea79fd28dd67
#
_entry.id   70780bcd687e0d0e2f97ea79fd28dd67
#
_cell.length_a   1.000
_cell.length_b   1.000
_cell.length_c   1.000
_cell.angle_alpha   90.00
_cell.angle_beta   90.00
_cell.angle_gamma   90.00
#
_symmetry.space_group_name_H-M   'P 1'
#
loop_
_entity.id
_entity.type
_entity.pdbx_description
1 polymer ?
#
loop_
_entity_poly.entity_id
_entity_poly.type
_entity_poly.pdbx_seq_one_letter_code
_entity_poly.pdbx_strand_id
1 'polypeptide(L)'
;MTEQSPYKLYPYRWVVLAVFMFVNITIQMLWIAYAPITILASKFYSVSDSNIGLLSMVFMIAFIPLSIPVSWGIDTFGFKRTVSIGAVLMAIFGIIRGVVGNNYSWVLVSTIGIAIAQPFLLNAWTKVPALWFGQKERATAVGLVTLASLIGTAIGMVLTPELVKTMTIDRIQLLYGIIAAVSTVVFILLAREKPATPPDKPGEEARALMLDGLKHALSVPRFWIYLFISFVGLGLFNGITTWVEPIIRLRGFTPEDAGMLGALMLGGGLVGAVIMPIFSDKSGKRQIFILLGFALAIPGLIGVTFSVTAWLLFLSAFMMGFFLVGANPIGMQYAAEITNPTPEGTSNGLIQLFGQASVIFVTVMDQFKTNDGSFTPSLLLMVGLLGMSSILILFMKDPTK
;
A
#
# COMPACT_ATOMS: atom_id res chain seq x y z
N MET A 1 -32.20 -31.89 22.95
CA MET A 1 -31.36 -30.71 23.25
C MET A 1 -30.50 -30.48 22.04
N THR A 2 -30.84 -29.49 21.21
CA THR A 2 -30.00 -29.08 20.08
C THR A 2 -28.75 -28.45 20.66
N GLU A 3 -27.58 -29.09 20.54
CA GLU A 3 -26.30 -28.47 20.84
C GLU A 3 -26.21 -27.18 20.05
N GLN A 4 -26.33 -26.05 20.73
CA GLN A 4 -26.06 -24.74 20.11
C GLN A 4 -24.61 -24.76 19.68
N SER A 5 -24.36 -24.54 18.38
CA SER A 5 -23.03 -24.37 17.83
C SER A 5 -22.28 -23.38 18.72
N PRO A 6 -21.07 -23.73 19.23
CA PRO A 6 -20.26 -22.81 20.08
C PRO A 6 -19.79 -21.56 19.35
N TYR A 7 -20.17 -21.38 18.08
CA TYR A 7 -19.75 -20.30 17.19
C TYR A 7 -20.94 -19.47 16.75
N LYS A 8 -20.79 -18.11 16.77
CA LYS A 8 -21.84 -17.18 16.38
C LYS A 8 -21.31 -16.00 15.59
N LEU A 9 -21.92 -15.75 14.42
CA LEU A 9 -21.63 -14.56 13.63
C LEU A 9 -22.51 -13.39 14.08
N TYR A 10 -21.90 -12.30 14.53
CA TYR A 10 -22.61 -11.09 14.93
C TYR A 10 -22.67 -10.07 13.77
N PRO A 11 -23.83 -9.46 13.47
CA PRO A 11 -23.92 -8.40 12.46
C PRO A 11 -22.99 -7.21 12.74
N TYR A 12 -22.68 -6.96 14.01
CA TYR A 12 -21.78 -5.89 14.43
C TYR A 12 -20.34 -6.01 13.84
N ARG A 13 -19.96 -7.20 13.31
CA ARG A 13 -18.70 -7.39 12.61
C ARG A 13 -18.50 -6.41 11.46
N TRP A 14 -19.58 -6.07 10.75
CA TRP A 14 -19.53 -5.10 9.65
C TRP A 14 -19.28 -3.67 10.13
N VAL A 15 -19.80 -3.30 11.31
CA VAL A 15 -19.50 -1.98 11.93
C VAL A 15 -18.02 -1.90 12.29
N VAL A 16 -17.46 -2.94 12.92
CA VAL A 16 -16.03 -2.98 13.27
C VAL A 16 -15.16 -2.90 12.02
N LEU A 17 -15.53 -3.65 10.97
CA LEU A 17 -14.81 -3.58 9.69
C LEU A 17 -14.90 -2.21 9.05
N ALA A 18 -16.07 -1.58 9.00
CA ALA A 18 -16.28 -0.28 8.38
C ALA A 18 -15.49 0.83 9.08
N VAL A 19 -15.47 0.85 10.42
CA VAL A 19 -14.68 1.87 11.15
C VAL A 19 -13.17 1.61 11.03
N PHE A 20 -12.75 0.36 10.91
CA PHE A 20 -11.37 0.00 10.61
C PHE A 20 -10.98 0.40 9.18
N MET A 21 -11.86 0.19 8.21
CA MET A 21 -11.68 0.67 6.82
C MET A 21 -11.54 2.19 6.79
N PHE A 22 -12.34 2.92 7.57
CA PHE A 22 -12.31 4.38 7.57
C PHE A 22 -10.96 4.94 8.04
N VAL A 23 -10.36 4.40 9.12
CA VAL A 23 -9.02 4.84 9.54
C VAL A 23 -7.94 4.45 8.51
N ASN A 24 -8.11 3.32 7.80
CA ASN A 24 -7.21 2.91 6.72
C ASN A 24 -7.34 3.81 5.46
N ILE A 25 -8.54 4.22 5.08
CA ILE A 25 -8.76 5.23 4.04
C ILE A 25 -8.01 6.51 4.40
N THR A 26 -8.17 6.97 5.65
CA THR A 26 -7.61 8.22 6.11
C THR A 26 -6.08 8.23 6.13
N ILE A 27 -5.44 7.17 6.65
CA ILE A 27 -3.96 7.13 6.68
C ILE A 27 -3.35 7.10 5.29
N GLN A 28 -3.98 6.40 4.35
CA GLN A 28 -3.52 6.32 2.96
C GLN A 28 -3.71 7.65 2.21
N MET A 29 -4.80 8.35 2.47
CA MET A 29 -5.03 9.70 1.96
C MET A 29 -3.96 10.67 2.48
N LEU A 30 -3.63 10.63 3.79
CA LEU A 30 -2.59 11.46 4.39
C LEU A 30 -1.20 11.17 3.86
N TRP A 31 -0.90 9.89 3.55
CA TRP A 31 0.38 9.47 2.99
C TRP A 31 0.66 10.10 1.63
N ILE A 32 -0.33 10.06 0.72
CA ILE A 32 -0.10 10.39 -0.69
C ILE A 32 -0.42 11.86 -1.05
N ALA A 33 -0.99 12.62 -0.11
CA ALA A 33 -1.56 13.94 -0.35
C ALA A 33 -0.64 14.94 -1.07
N TYR A 34 0.68 14.86 -0.90
CA TYR A 34 1.62 15.76 -1.52
C TYR A 34 2.07 15.35 -2.93
N ALA A 35 2.00 14.07 -3.26
CA ALA A 35 2.55 13.53 -4.49
C ALA A 35 1.98 14.18 -5.78
N PRO A 36 0.66 14.39 -5.93
CA PRO A 36 0.11 15.00 -7.14
C PRO A 36 0.29 16.52 -7.21
N ILE A 37 0.78 17.17 -6.15
CA ILE A 37 0.96 18.63 -6.06
C ILE A 37 2.40 19.01 -5.68
N THR A 38 3.38 18.19 -6.02
CA THR A 38 4.78 18.36 -5.59
C THR A 38 5.34 19.76 -5.89
N ILE A 39 5.15 20.30 -7.10
CA ILE A 39 5.59 21.65 -7.45
C ILE A 39 4.90 22.73 -6.61
N LEU A 40 3.58 22.64 -6.45
CA LEU A 40 2.84 23.65 -5.69
C LEU A 40 3.26 23.61 -4.22
N ALA A 41 3.50 22.40 -3.68
CA ALA A 41 3.97 22.22 -2.32
C ALA A 41 5.42 22.71 -2.15
N SER A 42 6.34 22.45 -3.10
CA SER A 42 7.72 22.93 -3.04
C SER A 42 7.80 24.44 -3.03
N LYS A 43 6.96 25.11 -3.83
CA LYS A 43 6.84 26.58 -3.83
C LYS A 43 6.23 27.10 -2.53
N PHE A 44 5.16 26.47 -2.02
CA PHE A 44 4.48 26.88 -0.80
C PHE A 44 5.39 26.81 0.43
N TYR A 45 6.19 25.74 0.54
CA TYR A 45 7.12 25.55 1.63
C TYR A 45 8.52 26.13 1.37
N SER A 46 8.78 26.64 0.17
CA SER A 46 10.11 27.15 -0.27
C SER A 46 11.23 26.11 -0.12
N VAL A 47 10.97 24.89 -0.55
CA VAL A 47 11.90 23.75 -0.50
C VAL A 47 11.99 23.05 -1.86
N SER A 48 12.95 22.13 -2.01
CA SER A 48 13.09 21.34 -3.23
C SER A 48 11.98 20.30 -3.37
N ASP A 49 11.74 19.81 -4.59
CA ASP A 49 10.82 18.71 -4.86
C ASP A 49 11.21 17.43 -4.11
N SER A 50 12.52 17.18 -3.94
CA SER A 50 13.04 16.06 -3.16
C SER A 50 12.60 16.12 -1.69
N ASN A 51 12.53 17.31 -1.10
CA ASN A 51 12.00 17.50 0.24
C ASN A 51 10.49 17.17 0.30
N ILE A 52 9.73 17.49 -0.75
CA ILE A 52 8.31 17.10 -0.81
C ILE A 52 8.17 15.58 -0.96
N GLY A 53 8.97 14.95 -1.83
CA GLY A 53 9.03 13.49 -1.96
C GLY A 53 9.36 12.79 -0.64
N LEU A 54 10.26 13.39 0.17
CA LEU A 54 10.60 12.88 1.51
C LEU A 54 9.36 12.73 2.40
N LEU A 55 8.35 13.59 2.28
CA LEU A 55 7.11 13.49 3.06
C LEU A 55 6.34 12.19 2.79
N SER A 56 6.44 11.60 1.60
CA SER A 56 5.89 10.27 1.30
C SER A 56 6.85 9.15 1.72
N MET A 57 8.16 9.35 1.54
CA MET A 57 9.20 8.35 1.82
C MET A 57 9.32 8.02 3.32
N VAL A 58 9.09 8.99 4.21
CA VAL A 58 9.19 8.77 5.66
C VAL A 58 8.21 7.70 6.16
N PHE A 59 7.10 7.47 5.47
CA PHE A 59 6.15 6.40 5.81
C PHE A 59 6.78 5.02 5.59
N MET A 60 7.48 4.82 4.47
CA MET A 60 8.18 3.56 4.19
C MET A 60 9.34 3.35 5.15
N ILE A 61 10.12 4.42 5.42
CA ILE A 61 11.26 4.38 6.33
C ILE A 61 10.80 4.03 7.75
N ALA A 62 9.74 4.68 8.24
CA ALA A 62 9.21 4.43 9.59
C ALA A 62 8.59 3.04 9.73
N PHE A 63 7.97 2.53 8.66
CA PHE A 63 7.31 1.22 8.66
C PHE A 63 8.29 0.07 8.96
N ILE A 64 9.51 0.11 8.40
CA ILE A 64 10.50 -0.98 8.50
C ILE A 64 10.82 -1.31 9.97
N PRO A 65 11.32 -0.39 10.81
CA PRO A 65 11.68 -0.70 12.19
C PRO A 65 10.46 -0.91 13.09
N LEU A 66 9.31 -0.32 12.76
CA LEU A 66 8.12 -0.33 13.62
C LEU A 66 7.20 -1.51 13.34
N SER A 67 7.26 -2.13 12.17
CA SER A 67 6.34 -3.21 11.78
C SER A 67 6.35 -4.37 12.78
N ILE A 68 7.54 -4.85 13.18
CA ILE A 68 7.69 -5.98 14.12
C ILE A 68 7.20 -5.62 15.53
N PRO A 69 7.66 -4.53 16.17
CA PRO A 69 7.18 -4.15 17.51
C PRO A 69 5.67 -3.90 17.55
N VAL A 70 5.11 -3.29 16.51
CA VAL A 70 3.68 -3.01 16.44
C VAL A 70 2.87 -4.29 16.25
N SER A 71 3.32 -5.23 15.41
CA SER A 71 2.67 -6.53 15.26
C SER A 71 2.65 -7.29 16.59
N TRP A 72 3.77 -7.29 17.32
CA TRP A 72 3.83 -7.83 18.68
C TRP A 72 2.84 -7.14 19.62
N GLY A 73 2.70 -5.82 19.53
CA GLY A 73 1.72 -5.04 20.30
C GLY A 73 0.28 -5.44 19.98
N ILE A 74 -0.07 -5.65 18.71
CA ILE A 74 -1.39 -6.12 18.27
C ILE A 74 -1.71 -7.50 18.88
N ASP A 75 -0.74 -8.40 18.91
CA ASP A 75 -0.92 -9.74 19.44
C ASP A 75 -0.99 -9.78 20.96
N THR A 76 -0.28 -8.88 21.64
CA THR A 76 -0.17 -8.86 23.12
C THR A 76 -1.27 -8.03 23.77
N PHE A 77 -1.51 -6.81 23.28
CA PHE A 77 -2.45 -5.85 23.89
C PHE A 77 -3.82 -5.84 23.20
N GLY A 78 -3.94 -6.54 22.07
CA GLY A 78 -5.12 -6.58 21.24
C GLY A 78 -5.13 -5.51 20.13
N PHE A 79 -5.94 -5.77 19.09
CA PHE A 79 -5.98 -4.88 17.94
C PHE A 79 -6.60 -3.53 18.25
N LYS A 80 -7.71 -3.49 19.02
CA LYS A 80 -8.41 -2.24 19.31
C LYS A 80 -7.49 -1.24 20.01
N ARG A 81 -6.78 -1.67 21.05
CA ARG A 81 -5.88 -0.77 21.81
C ARG A 81 -4.73 -0.30 20.94
N THR A 82 -4.08 -1.20 20.24
CA THR A 82 -2.92 -0.90 19.41
C THR A 82 -3.30 0.01 18.23
N VAL A 83 -4.38 -0.30 17.51
CA VAL A 83 -4.87 0.57 16.42
C VAL A 83 -5.34 1.92 16.94
N SER A 84 -5.96 1.99 18.14
CA SER A 84 -6.36 3.27 18.74
C SER A 84 -5.15 4.17 19.02
N ILE A 85 -4.03 3.63 19.48
CA ILE A 85 -2.79 4.40 19.67
C ILE A 85 -2.34 5.00 18.32
N GLY A 86 -2.26 4.19 17.27
CA GLY A 86 -1.93 4.67 15.94
C GLY A 86 -2.91 5.73 15.41
N ALA A 87 -4.22 5.50 15.57
CA ALA A 87 -5.25 6.43 15.14
C ALA A 87 -5.15 7.78 15.88
N VAL A 88 -4.88 7.77 17.19
CA VAL A 88 -4.67 9.01 17.98
C VAL A 88 -3.42 9.75 17.50
N LEU A 89 -2.30 9.05 17.26
CA LEU A 89 -1.10 9.67 16.70
C LEU A 89 -1.40 10.28 15.32
N MET A 90 -2.10 9.55 14.44
CA MET A 90 -2.52 10.05 13.13
C MET A 90 -3.36 11.33 13.25
N ALA A 91 -4.32 11.38 14.17
CA ALA A 91 -5.19 12.55 14.38
C ALA A 91 -4.40 13.75 14.90
N ILE A 92 -3.59 13.58 15.94
CA ILE A 92 -2.80 14.66 16.54
C ILE A 92 -1.85 15.24 15.50
N PHE A 93 -1.01 14.43 14.89
CA PHE A 93 -0.03 14.89 13.93
C PHE A 93 -0.65 15.33 12.60
N GLY A 94 -1.81 14.76 12.22
CA GLY A 94 -2.59 15.23 11.08
C GLY A 94 -3.09 16.66 11.26
N ILE A 95 -3.61 17.01 12.44
CA ILE A 95 -4.03 18.38 12.79
C ILE A 95 -2.81 19.30 12.84
N ILE A 96 -1.73 18.90 13.55
CA ILE A 96 -0.52 19.73 13.67
C ILE A 96 0.02 20.04 12.26
N ARG A 97 0.04 19.07 11.34
CA ARG A 97 0.51 19.26 9.96
C ARG A 97 -0.23 20.37 9.20
N GLY A 98 -1.51 20.57 9.50
CA GLY A 98 -2.31 21.66 8.90
C GLY A 98 -2.14 22.99 9.62
N VAL A 99 -1.98 23.00 10.96
CA VAL A 99 -1.91 24.22 11.77
C VAL A 99 -0.55 24.93 11.65
N VAL A 100 0.53 24.21 11.36
CA VAL A 100 1.89 24.77 11.29
C VAL A 100 2.14 25.65 10.05
N GLY A 101 1.16 25.83 9.18
CA GLY A 101 1.22 26.71 8.00
C GLY A 101 2.31 26.26 7.01
N ASN A 102 3.15 27.20 6.59
CA ASN A 102 4.20 26.97 5.60
C ASN A 102 5.56 26.56 6.20
N ASN A 103 5.62 26.22 7.48
CA ASN A 103 6.86 25.78 8.11
C ASN A 103 7.16 24.31 7.79
N TYR A 104 8.03 24.08 6.80
CA TYR A 104 8.38 22.73 6.34
C TYR A 104 8.93 21.83 7.45
N SER A 105 9.77 22.34 8.34
CA SER A 105 10.38 21.52 9.41
C SER A 105 9.31 20.92 10.32
N TRP A 106 8.30 21.69 10.69
CA TRP A 106 7.17 21.21 11.50
C TRP A 106 6.24 20.30 10.69
N VAL A 107 6.06 20.56 9.38
CA VAL A 107 5.34 19.65 8.48
C VAL A 107 6.03 18.30 8.40
N LEU A 108 7.37 18.27 8.27
CA LEU A 108 8.15 17.04 8.27
C LEU A 108 8.01 16.28 9.61
N VAL A 109 8.19 16.96 10.74
CA VAL A 109 8.01 16.34 12.07
C VAL A 109 6.61 15.75 12.22
N SER A 110 5.58 16.49 11.81
CA SER A 110 4.20 16.02 11.86
C SER A 110 3.97 14.82 10.94
N THR A 111 4.57 14.86 9.76
CA THR A 111 4.49 13.74 8.80
C THR A 111 5.20 12.49 9.33
N ILE A 112 6.33 12.63 10.01
CA ILE A 112 6.99 11.52 10.72
C ILE A 112 6.06 10.94 11.79
N GLY A 113 5.37 11.79 12.56
CA GLY A 113 4.38 11.35 13.55
C GLY A 113 3.23 10.55 12.93
N ILE A 114 2.72 10.98 11.76
CA ILE A 114 1.70 10.23 11.00
C ILE A 114 2.30 8.92 10.46
N ALA A 115 3.53 8.95 9.97
CA ALA A 115 4.23 7.78 9.45
C ALA A 115 4.44 6.71 10.54
N ILE A 116 4.75 7.11 11.76
CA ILE A 116 4.83 6.20 12.93
C ILE A 116 3.46 5.55 13.20
N ALA A 117 2.36 6.24 12.96
CA ALA A 117 1.01 5.71 13.15
C ALA A 117 0.66 4.61 12.12
N GLN A 118 1.23 4.64 10.92
CA GLN A 118 0.83 3.76 9.81
C GLN A 118 0.96 2.25 10.13
N PRO A 119 2.06 1.72 10.70
CA PRO A 119 2.16 0.31 11.04
C PRO A 119 1.08 -0.17 12.01
N PHE A 120 0.61 0.69 12.94
CA PHE A 120 -0.46 0.36 13.90
C PHE A 120 -1.79 0.06 13.21
N LEU A 121 -2.04 0.69 12.06
CA LEU A 121 -3.25 0.49 11.28
C LEU A 121 -3.07 -0.66 10.27
N LEU A 122 -1.97 -0.66 9.54
CA LEU A 122 -1.77 -1.63 8.45
C LEU A 122 -1.49 -3.05 8.96
N ASN A 123 -0.74 -3.23 10.06
CA ASN A 123 -0.43 -4.58 10.56
C ASN A 123 -1.66 -5.30 11.16
N ALA A 124 -2.73 -4.57 11.48
CA ALA A 124 -4.00 -5.15 11.94
C ALA A 124 -4.91 -5.65 10.80
N TRP A 125 -4.49 -5.51 9.56
CA TRP A 125 -5.22 -5.76 8.31
C TRP A 125 -5.88 -7.15 8.25
N THR A 126 -5.15 -8.19 8.60
CA THR A 126 -5.67 -9.57 8.63
C THR A 126 -6.25 -9.95 10.00
N LYS A 127 -5.82 -9.25 11.07
CA LYS A 127 -6.25 -9.56 12.45
C LYS A 127 -7.73 -9.26 12.68
N VAL A 128 -8.22 -8.11 12.20
CA VAL A 128 -9.62 -7.72 12.33
C VAL A 128 -10.54 -8.72 11.63
N PRO A 129 -10.33 -9.08 10.35
CA PRO A 129 -11.07 -10.16 9.70
C PRO A 129 -11.00 -11.50 10.43
N ALA A 130 -9.82 -11.89 10.93
CA ALA A 130 -9.66 -13.17 11.65
C ALA A 130 -10.45 -13.24 12.95
N LEU A 131 -10.58 -12.12 13.68
CA LEU A 131 -11.31 -12.09 14.96
C LEU A 131 -12.83 -12.01 14.80
N TRP A 132 -13.33 -11.39 13.72
CA TRP A 132 -14.73 -11.04 13.58
C TRP A 132 -15.50 -11.84 12.51
N PHE A 133 -14.78 -12.44 11.54
CA PHE A 133 -15.38 -13.14 10.40
C PHE A 133 -15.03 -14.62 10.40
N GLY A 134 -16.01 -15.45 10.06
CA GLY A 134 -15.79 -16.88 9.85
C GLY A 134 -14.95 -17.15 8.59
N GLN A 135 -14.36 -18.33 8.48
CA GLN A 135 -13.44 -18.70 7.40
C GLN A 135 -13.98 -18.40 5.99
N LYS A 136 -15.28 -18.59 5.75
CA LYS A 136 -15.93 -18.35 4.46
C LYS A 136 -15.96 -16.88 4.04
N GLU A 137 -16.00 -15.95 4.99
CA GLU A 137 -16.12 -14.50 4.75
C GLU A 137 -14.81 -13.74 5.02
N ARG A 138 -13.81 -14.39 5.61
CA ARG A 138 -12.55 -13.76 6.04
C ARG A 138 -11.79 -13.15 4.87
N ALA A 139 -11.68 -13.88 3.75
CA ALA A 139 -11.02 -13.38 2.54
C ALA A 139 -11.72 -12.13 1.98
N THR A 140 -13.07 -12.11 1.98
CA THR A 140 -13.85 -10.94 1.57
C THR A 140 -13.59 -9.74 2.47
N ALA A 141 -13.53 -9.94 3.79
CA ALA A 141 -13.25 -8.87 4.73
C ALA A 141 -11.82 -8.29 4.55
N VAL A 142 -10.82 -9.14 4.32
CA VAL A 142 -9.45 -8.69 3.97
C VAL A 142 -9.45 -7.91 2.65
N GLY A 143 -10.16 -8.39 1.65
CA GLY A 143 -10.32 -7.71 0.36
C GLY A 143 -10.94 -6.32 0.50
N LEU A 144 -11.94 -6.15 1.37
CA LEU A 144 -12.56 -4.86 1.65
C LEU A 144 -11.59 -3.88 2.34
N VAL A 145 -10.75 -4.35 3.26
CA VAL A 145 -9.70 -3.50 3.86
C VAL A 145 -8.66 -3.09 2.81
N THR A 146 -8.28 -4.00 1.91
CA THR A 146 -7.40 -3.69 0.77
C THR A 146 -8.02 -2.61 -0.12
N LEU A 147 -9.30 -2.79 -0.46
CA LEU A 147 -10.05 -1.81 -1.26
C LEU A 147 -10.10 -0.45 -0.56
N ALA A 148 -10.32 -0.41 0.75
CA ALA A 148 -10.33 0.83 1.52
C ALA A 148 -9.00 1.58 1.42
N SER A 149 -7.87 0.88 1.49
CA SER A 149 -6.54 1.47 1.32
C SER A 149 -6.33 2.06 -0.08
N LEU A 150 -6.74 1.34 -1.12
CA LEU A 150 -6.68 1.84 -2.49
C LEU A 150 -7.59 3.07 -2.71
N ILE A 151 -8.80 3.06 -2.14
CA ILE A 151 -9.72 4.20 -2.16
C ILE A 151 -9.09 5.42 -1.46
N GLY A 152 -8.47 5.23 -0.28
CA GLY A 152 -7.80 6.31 0.43
C GLY A 152 -6.68 6.95 -0.39
N THR A 153 -5.86 6.13 -1.04
CA THR A 153 -4.80 6.59 -1.94
C THR A 153 -5.39 7.34 -3.15
N ALA A 154 -6.44 6.80 -3.79
CA ALA A 154 -7.10 7.44 -4.91
C ALA A 154 -7.75 8.79 -4.53
N ILE A 155 -8.38 8.88 -3.36
CA ILE A 155 -8.93 10.13 -2.82
C ILE A 155 -7.81 11.16 -2.66
N GLY A 156 -6.69 10.80 -2.02
CA GLY A 156 -5.55 11.70 -1.87
C GLY A 156 -4.96 12.18 -3.19
N MET A 157 -4.89 11.31 -4.19
CA MET A 157 -4.40 11.64 -5.53
C MET A 157 -5.31 12.60 -6.30
N VAL A 158 -6.63 12.35 -6.30
CA VAL A 158 -7.59 13.13 -7.11
C VAL A 158 -8.08 14.38 -6.39
N LEU A 159 -8.39 14.26 -5.10
CA LEU A 159 -9.01 15.35 -4.35
C LEU A 159 -8.03 16.48 -4.04
N THR A 160 -6.76 16.17 -3.77
CA THR A 160 -5.78 17.20 -3.39
C THR A 160 -5.53 18.24 -4.50
N PRO A 161 -5.29 17.86 -5.78
CA PRO A 161 -5.16 18.85 -6.87
C PRO A 161 -6.42 19.70 -7.08
N GLU A 162 -7.61 19.13 -6.89
CA GLU A 162 -8.85 19.88 -7.02
C GLU A 162 -9.01 20.89 -5.89
N LEU A 163 -8.72 20.52 -4.65
CA LEU A 163 -8.81 21.41 -3.50
C LEU A 163 -7.81 22.56 -3.55
N VAL A 164 -6.62 22.35 -4.10
CA VAL A 164 -5.57 23.39 -4.20
C VAL A 164 -6.02 24.57 -5.09
N LYS A 165 -7.04 24.39 -5.96
CA LYS A 165 -7.61 25.48 -6.74
C LYS A 165 -8.38 26.51 -5.90
N THR A 166 -8.88 26.10 -4.75
CA THR A 166 -9.78 26.90 -3.89
C THR A 166 -9.26 27.12 -2.49
N MET A 167 -8.29 26.32 -2.05
CA MET A 167 -7.74 26.33 -0.69
C MET A 167 -6.21 26.32 -0.72
N THR A 168 -5.60 26.91 0.32
CA THR A 168 -4.16 26.80 0.54
C THR A 168 -3.78 25.42 1.05
N ILE A 169 -2.53 25.01 0.82
CA ILE A 169 -2.05 23.64 1.13
C ILE A 169 -2.20 23.34 2.63
N ASP A 170 -1.88 24.28 3.50
CA ASP A 170 -2.05 24.15 4.95
C ASP A 170 -3.50 23.89 5.35
N ARG A 171 -4.48 24.58 4.74
CA ARG A 171 -5.91 24.35 4.97
C ARG A 171 -6.37 22.97 4.48
N ILE A 172 -5.83 22.49 3.36
CA ILE A 172 -6.11 21.13 2.88
C ILE A 172 -5.56 20.11 3.87
N GLN A 173 -4.34 20.31 4.37
CA GLN A 173 -3.75 19.42 5.37
C GLN A 173 -4.55 19.45 6.69
N LEU A 174 -5.06 20.62 7.09
CA LEU A 174 -5.93 20.74 8.26
C LEU A 174 -7.26 20.00 8.05
N LEU A 175 -7.88 20.12 6.87
CA LEU A 175 -9.09 19.36 6.53
C LEU A 175 -8.84 17.85 6.67
N TYR A 176 -7.73 17.36 6.11
CA TYR A 176 -7.35 15.94 6.24
C TYR A 176 -7.05 15.54 7.68
N GLY A 177 -6.45 16.43 8.46
CA GLY A 177 -6.25 16.24 9.91
C GLY A 177 -7.57 16.15 10.68
N ILE A 178 -8.58 16.96 10.33
CA ILE A 178 -9.93 16.88 10.91
C ILE A 178 -10.60 15.55 10.54
N ILE A 179 -10.50 15.11 9.29
CA ILE A 179 -11.01 13.80 8.86
C ILE A 179 -10.33 12.69 9.67
N ALA A 180 -9.02 12.80 9.91
CA ALA A 180 -8.28 11.85 10.73
C ALA A 180 -8.77 11.84 12.18
N ALA A 181 -9.04 12.99 12.75
CA ALA A 181 -9.60 13.09 14.10
C ALA A 181 -11.01 12.46 14.18
N VAL A 182 -11.87 12.73 13.19
CA VAL A 182 -13.21 12.14 13.11
C VAL A 182 -13.11 10.62 12.95
N SER A 183 -12.29 10.11 12.04
CA SER A 183 -12.10 8.67 11.84
C SER A 183 -11.59 7.98 13.12
N THR A 184 -10.70 8.65 13.86
CA THR A 184 -10.14 8.18 15.12
C THR A 184 -11.24 8.08 16.20
N VAL A 185 -12.02 9.16 16.39
CA VAL A 185 -13.12 9.17 17.37
C VAL A 185 -14.14 8.08 17.05
N VAL A 186 -14.55 7.97 15.78
CA VAL A 186 -15.51 6.95 15.33
C VAL A 186 -14.96 5.54 15.58
N PHE A 187 -13.66 5.31 15.30
CA PHE A 187 -13.02 4.03 15.56
C PHE A 187 -13.00 3.70 17.06
N ILE A 188 -12.56 4.62 17.91
CA ILE A 188 -12.46 4.39 19.37
C ILE A 188 -13.82 4.06 19.97
N LEU A 189 -14.87 4.78 19.55
CA LEU A 189 -16.23 4.61 20.09
C LEU A 189 -16.88 3.30 19.60
N LEU A 190 -16.74 2.96 18.34
CA LEU A 190 -17.48 1.87 17.72
C LEU A 190 -16.69 0.57 17.57
N ALA A 191 -15.35 0.60 17.52
CA ALA A 191 -14.58 -0.63 17.46
C ALA A 191 -14.67 -1.43 18.76
N ARG A 192 -14.76 -2.75 18.64
CA ARG A 192 -14.72 -3.68 19.78
C ARG A 192 -13.61 -4.70 19.51
N GLU A 193 -12.91 -5.13 20.57
CA GLU A 193 -11.74 -6.01 20.45
C GLU A 193 -12.11 -7.37 19.83
N LYS A 194 -13.14 -8.01 20.33
CA LYS A 194 -13.61 -9.34 19.91
C LYS A 194 -15.10 -9.49 20.14
N PRO A 195 -15.77 -10.38 19.39
CA PRO A 195 -17.16 -10.72 19.68
C PRO A 195 -17.28 -11.52 20.98
N ALA A 196 -18.49 -11.59 21.54
CA ALA A 196 -18.75 -12.33 22.79
C ALA A 196 -18.49 -13.84 22.63
N THR A 197 -18.80 -14.40 21.46
CA THR A 197 -18.45 -15.77 21.06
C THR A 197 -17.62 -15.73 19.78
N PRO A 198 -16.59 -16.58 19.64
CA PRO A 198 -15.79 -16.64 18.43
C PRO A 198 -16.64 -16.91 17.18
N PRO A 199 -16.28 -16.40 16.00
CA PRO A 199 -17.01 -16.66 14.76
C PRO A 199 -16.76 -18.07 14.22
N ASP A 200 -15.63 -18.71 14.59
CA ASP A 200 -15.19 -20.03 14.14
C ASP A 200 -14.23 -20.66 15.16
N LYS A 201 -13.85 -21.94 14.95
CA LYS A 201 -12.77 -22.57 15.75
C LYS A 201 -11.54 -21.67 15.76
N PRO A 202 -10.92 -21.45 16.95
CA PRO A 202 -9.61 -20.80 16.98
C PRO A 202 -8.69 -21.63 16.08
N GLY A 203 -8.17 -21.03 15.02
CA GLY A 203 -7.10 -21.66 14.27
C GLY A 203 -5.94 -21.91 15.23
N GLU A 204 -5.29 -23.05 15.14
CA GLU A 204 -3.99 -23.30 15.78
C GLU A 204 -2.97 -22.37 15.12
N GLU A 205 -3.04 -21.06 15.44
CA GLU A 205 -2.01 -20.10 15.06
C GLU A 205 -0.81 -20.38 15.97
N ALA A 206 0.07 -21.23 15.49
CA ALA A 206 1.28 -21.64 16.16
C ALA A 206 2.25 -20.45 16.27
N ARG A 207 2.14 -19.66 17.35
CA ARG A 207 3.15 -18.64 17.74
C ARG A 207 4.57 -19.21 17.80
N ALA A 208 4.73 -20.48 18.12
CA ALA A 208 6.00 -21.19 18.18
C ALA A 208 6.67 -21.39 16.81
N LEU A 209 5.91 -21.38 15.70
CA LEU A 209 6.41 -21.64 14.35
C LEU A 209 6.91 -20.40 13.61
N MET A 210 6.77 -19.20 14.17
CA MET A 210 7.12 -17.96 13.44
C MET A 210 8.62 -17.87 13.11
N LEU A 211 9.51 -18.17 14.04
CA LEU A 211 10.96 -18.12 13.82
C LEU A 211 11.44 -19.28 12.92
N ASP A 212 10.88 -20.47 13.12
CA ASP A 212 11.23 -21.63 12.29
C ASP A 212 10.65 -21.49 10.89
N GLY A 213 9.42 -20.95 10.75
CA GLY A 213 8.83 -20.58 9.48
C GLY A 213 9.64 -19.53 8.74
N LEU A 214 10.15 -18.52 9.45
CA LEU A 214 11.03 -17.50 8.89
C LEU A 214 12.32 -18.10 8.33
N LYS A 215 12.99 -18.94 9.12
CA LYS A 215 14.22 -19.65 8.69
C LYS A 215 13.94 -20.53 7.49
N HIS A 216 12.81 -21.25 7.50
CA HIS A 216 12.43 -22.12 6.39
C HIS A 216 12.17 -21.30 5.12
N ALA A 217 11.35 -20.24 5.18
CA ALA A 217 11.09 -19.39 4.02
C ALA A 217 12.37 -18.82 3.40
N LEU A 218 13.29 -18.32 4.23
CA LEU A 218 14.58 -17.79 3.80
C LEU A 218 15.55 -18.87 3.29
N SER A 219 15.33 -20.15 3.59
CA SER A 219 16.11 -21.26 3.03
C SER A 219 15.69 -21.67 1.62
N VAL A 220 14.52 -21.19 1.12
CA VAL A 220 14.00 -21.52 -0.21
C VAL A 220 14.57 -20.58 -1.27
N PRO A 221 15.45 -21.03 -2.20
CA PRO A 221 16.10 -20.14 -3.17
C PRO A 221 15.11 -19.42 -4.09
N ARG A 222 14.00 -20.07 -4.49
CA ARG A 222 12.96 -19.48 -5.33
C ARG A 222 12.23 -18.35 -4.62
N PHE A 223 12.15 -18.37 -3.30
CA PHE A 223 11.56 -17.31 -2.51
C PHE A 223 12.39 -16.02 -2.59
N TRP A 224 13.73 -16.11 -2.61
CA TRP A 224 14.60 -14.95 -2.82
C TRP A 224 14.40 -14.30 -4.19
N ILE A 225 14.24 -15.13 -5.24
CA ILE A 225 13.91 -14.62 -6.58
C ILE A 225 12.58 -13.84 -6.50
N TYR A 226 11.57 -14.41 -5.85
CA TYR A 226 10.28 -13.75 -5.74
C TYR A 226 10.34 -12.49 -4.86
N LEU A 227 11.10 -12.49 -3.76
CA LEU A 227 11.32 -11.29 -2.95
C LEU A 227 11.95 -10.16 -3.76
N PHE A 228 12.94 -10.47 -4.60
CA PHE A 228 13.55 -9.49 -5.49
C PHE A 228 12.54 -8.94 -6.52
N ILE A 229 11.77 -9.82 -7.15
CA ILE A 229 10.72 -9.42 -8.11
C ILE A 229 9.68 -8.52 -7.43
N SER A 230 9.22 -8.88 -6.24
CA SER A 230 8.28 -8.08 -5.44
C SER A 230 8.87 -6.73 -5.04
N PHE A 231 10.15 -6.71 -4.67
CA PHE A 231 10.88 -5.48 -4.35
C PHE A 231 10.93 -4.53 -5.55
N VAL A 232 11.20 -5.05 -6.77
CA VAL A 232 11.16 -4.26 -8.01
C VAL A 232 9.76 -3.77 -8.31
N GLY A 233 8.74 -4.65 -8.25
CA GLY A 233 7.35 -4.31 -8.55
C GLY A 233 6.78 -3.25 -7.60
N LEU A 234 6.96 -3.43 -6.28
CA LEU A 234 6.53 -2.47 -5.27
C LEU A 234 7.37 -1.18 -5.33
N GLY A 235 8.66 -1.29 -5.65
CA GLY A 235 9.54 -0.14 -5.84
C GLY A 235 9.10 0.74 -7.00
N LEU A 236 8.73 0.15 -8.12
CA LEU A 236 8.19 0.87 -9.26
C LEU A 236 6.86 1.55 -8.91
N PHE A 237 5.94 0.81 -8.27
CA PHE A 237 4.66 1.36 -7.83
C PHE A 237 4.86 2.56 -6.89
N ASN A 238 5.66 2.40 -5.84
CA ASN A 238 5.94 3.45 -4.87
C ASN A 238 6.69 4.64 -5.49
N GLY A 239 7.63 4.36 -6.41
CA GLY A 239 8.38 5.40 -7.12
C GLY A 239 7.47 6.26 -7.99
N ILE A 240 6.63 5.64 -8.81
CA ILE A 240 5.71 6.38 -9.69
C ILE A 240 4.66 7.14 -8.86
N THR A 241 4.09 6.53 -7.83
CA THR A 241 3.10 7.21 -6.98
C THR A 241 3.70 8.39 -6.21
N THR A 242 4.95 8.29 -5.76
CA THR A 242 5.64 9.38 -5.05
C THR A 242 6.00 10.53 -5.98
N TRP A 243 6.52 10.23 -7.18
CA TRP A 243 7.00 11.21 -8.14
C TRP A 243 6.01 11.48 -9.29
N VAL A 244 4.71 11.17 -9.09
CA VAL A 244 3.70 11.18 -10.15
C VAL A 244 3.64 12.52 -10.90
N GLU A 245 3.63 13.63 -10.20
CA GLU A 245 3.57 14.97 -10.80
C GLU A 245 4.93 15.38 -11.42
N PRO A 246 6.09 15.28 -10.74
CA PRO A 246 7.38 15.55 -11.36
C PRO A 246 7.69 14.73 -12.63
N ILE A 247 7.22 13.47 -12.70
CA ILE A 247 7.42 12.60 -13.88
C ILE A 247 6.78 13.19 -15.14
N ILE A 248 5.59 13.80 -15.03
CA ILE A 248 4.80 14.21 -16.21
C ILE A 248 4.86 15.71 -16.51
N ARG A 249 5.25 16.54 -15.54
CA ARG A 249 5.18 18.02 -15.64
C ARG A 249 5.96 18.62 -16.80
N LEU A 250 7.17 18.08 -17.12
CA LEU A 250 7.99 18.61 -18.22
C LEU A 250 7.35 18.42 -19.60
N ARG A 251 6.34 17.59 -19.69
CA ARG A 251 5.54 17.35 -20.89
C ARG A 251 4.28 18.20 -20.95
N GLY A 252 4.11 19.14 -20.00
CA GLY A 252 3.01 20.10 -19.95
C GLY A 252 1.74 19.59 -19.29
N PHE A 253 1.78 18.44 -18.60
CA PHE A 253 0.66 17.91 -17.84
C PHE A 253 0.46 18.66 -16.51
N THR A 254 -0.78 18.71 -16.06
CA THR A 254 -1.20 19.42 -14.85
C THR A 254 -1.14 18.54 -13.59
N PRO A 255 -1.24 19.12 -12.38
CA PRO A 255 -1.39 18.33 -11.15
C PRO A 255 -2.63 17.42 -11.14
N GLU A 256 -3.72 17.85 -11.81
CA GLU A 256 -4.93 17.04 -11.98
C GLU A 256 -4.66 15.81 -12.85
N ASP A 257 -3.88 15.98 -13.92
CA ASP A 257 -3.43 14.84 -14.75
C ASP A 257 -2.59 13.86 -13.93
N ALA A 258 -1.75 14.36 -13.03
CA ALA A 258 -0.98 13.53 -12.11
C ALA A 258 -1.88 12.75 -11.14
N GLY A 259 -2.88 13.42 -10.58
CA GLY A 259 -3.90 12.78 -9.75
C GLY A 259 -4.68 11.70 -10.50
N MET A 260 -5.12 12.00 -11.71
CA MET A 260 -5.84 11.07 -12.58
C MET A 260 -4.97 9.88 -12.99
N LEU A 261 -3.69 10.11 -13.32
CA LEU A 261 -2.72 9.04 -13.60
C LEU A 261 -2.63 8.06 -12.42
N GLY A 262 -2.42 8.58 -11.21
CA GLY A 262 -2.35 7.76 -10.00
C GLY A 262 -3.65 7.00 -9.74
N ALA A 263 -4.80 7.65 -9.86
CA ALA A 263 -6.11 7.02 -9.66
C ALA A 263 -6.39 5.92 -10.69
N LEU A 264 -6.06 6.14 -11.97
CA LEU A 264 -6.23 5.13 -13.03
C LEU A 264 -5.27 3.96 -12.87
N MET A 265 -4.04 4.20 -12.41
CA MET A 265 -3.10 3.12 -12.07
C MET A 265 -3.66 2.26 -10.92
N LEU A 266 -4.22 2.89 -9.88
CA LEU A 266 -4.86 2.16 -8.78
C LEU A 266 -6.13 1.43 -9.23
N GLY A 267 -6.97 2.09 -10.04
CA GLY A 267 -8.19 1.49 -10.62
C GLY A 267 -7.88 0.29 -11.50
N GLY A 268 -6.89 0.42 -12.40
CA GLY A 268 -6.37 -0.69 -13.19
C GLY A 268 -5.89 -1.83 -12.31
N GLY A 269 -5.10 -1.51 -11.27
CA GLY A 269 -4.61 -2.48 -10.29
C GLY A 269 -5.71 -3.23 -9.57
N LEU A 270 -6.77 -2.54 -9.16
CA LEU A 270 -7.94 -3.15 -8.53
C LEU A 270 -8.63 -4.14 -9.46
N VAL A 271 -8.89 -3.73 -10.70
CA VAL A 271 -9.51 -4.59 -11.72
C VAL A 271 -8.60 -5.80 -12.04
N GLY A 272 -7.30 -5.56 -12.19
CA GLY A 272 -6.31 -6.61 -12.41
C GLY A 272 -6.22 -7.61 -11.27
N ALA A 273 -6.25 -7.12 -10.01
CA ALA A 273 -6.20 -7.96 -8.81
C ALA A 273 -7.43 -8.87 -8.61
N VAL A 274 -8.53 -8.56 -9.31
CA VAL A 274 -9.71 -9.46 -9.36
C VAL A 274 -9.62 -10.40 -10.57
N ILE A 275 -9.32 -9.87 -11.74
CA ILE A 275 -9.40 -10.63 -13.00
C ILE A 275 -8.22 -11.62 -13.13
N MET A 276 -6.98 -11.18 -12.91
CA MET A 276 -5.80 -12.02 -13.16
C MET A 276 -5.75 -13.28 -12.26
N PRO A 277 -6.06 -13.22 -10.95
CA PRO A 277 -6.10 -14.42 -10.11
C PRO A 277 -7.13 -15.44 -10.57
N ILE A 278 -8.32 -15.02 -11.03
CA ILE A 278 -9.36 -15.93 -11.53
C ILE A 278 -8.82 -16.80 -12.68
N PHE A 279 -8.10 -16.20 -13.63
CA PHE A 279 -7.50 -16.94 -14.74
C PHE A 279 -6.30 -17.77 -14.28
N SER A 280 -5.50 -17.27 -13.37
CA SER A 280 -4.38 -18.01 -12.77
C SER A 280 -4.86 -19.27 -12.03
N ASP A 281 -5.93 -19.16 -11.23
CA ASP A 281 -6.51 -20.29 -10.49
C ASP A 281 -7.10 -21.34 -11.43
N LYS A 282 -7.83 -20.90 -12.47
CA LYS A 282 -8.39 -21.81 -13.48
C LYS A 282 -7.33 -22.59 -14.26
N SER A 283 -6.21 -21.95 -14.55
CA SER A 283 -5.13 -22.58 -15.33
C SER A 283 -4.15 -23.38 -14.46
N GLY A 284 -4.08 -23.09 -13.15
CA GLY A 284 -3.10 -23.65 -12.22
C GLY A 284 -1.65 -23.21 -12.49
N LYS A 285 -1.45 -22.13 -13.27
CA LYS A 285 -0.12 -21.66 -13.73
C LYS A 285 0.19 -20.29 -13.14
N ARG A 286 0.70 -20.23 -11.91
CA ARG A 286 1.04 -18.97 -11.22
C ARG A 286 2.14 -18.19 -11.96
N GLN A 287 3.21 -18.90 -12.37
CA GLN A 287 4.36 -18.32 -13.02
C GLN A 287 4.00 -17.48 -14.24
N ILE A 288 3.15 -18.00 -15.13
CA ILE A 288 2.77 -17.32 -16.38
C ILE A 288 2.05 -16.01 -16.09
N PHE A 289 1.14 -15.97 -15.10
CA PHE A 289 0.40 -14.74 -14.78
C PHE A 289 1.27 -13.70 -14.08
N ILE A 290 2.26 -14.12 -13.26
CA ILE A 290 3.27 -13.20 -12.71
C ILE A 290 4.13 -12.65 -13.87
N LEU A 291 4.54 -13.50 -14.81
CA LEU A 291 5.28 -13.06 -16.01
C LEU A 291 4.50 -12.06 -16.84
N LEU A 292 3.24 -12.34 -17.13
CA LEU A 292 2.35 -11.41 -17.86
C LEU A 292 2.22 -10.09 -17.12
N GLY A 293 2.10 -10.13 -15.79
CA GLY A 293 2.04 -8.94 -14.96
C GLY A 293 3.25 -8.02 -15.12
N PHE A 294 4.45 -8.58 -15.07
CA PHE A 294 5.68 -7.80 -15.21
C PHE A 294 5.97 -7.43 -16.67
N ALA A 295 5.85 -8.36 -17.61
CA ALA A 295 6.15 -8.10 -19.02
C ALA A 295 5.19 -7.09 -19.66
N LEU A 296 3.87 -7.20 -19.39
CA LEU A 296 2.87 -6.30 -19.95
C LEU A 296 2.77 -4.96 -19.20
N ALA A 297 3.37 -4.83 -18.00
CA ALA A 297 3.58 -3.54 -17.38
C ALA A 297 4.63 -2.69 -18.09
N ILE A 298 5.59 -3.31 -18.82
CA ILE A 298 6.64 -2.59 -19.55
C ILE A 298 6.07 -1.60 -20.57
N PRO A 299 5.21 -1.98 -21.54
CA PRO A 299 4.61 -1.01 -22.46
C PRO A 299 3.81 0.08 -21.73
N GLY A 300 3.13 -0.24 -20.62
CA GLY A 300 2.49 0.76 -19.78
C GLY A 300 3.49 1.77 -19.20
N LEU A 301 4.62 1.31 -18.67
CA LEU A 301 5.68 2.17 -18.14
C LEU A 301 6.33 3.03 -19.25
N ILE A 302 6.57 2.46 -20.43
CA ILE A 302 7.07 3.20 -21.59
C ILE A 302 6.08 4.29 -21.99
N GLY A 303 4.79 3.99 -22.01
CA GLY A 303 3.75 4.97 -22.28
C GLY A 303 3.71 6.08 -21.21
N VAL A 304 3.76 5.75 -19.93
CA VAL A 304 3.89 6.75 -18.86
C VAL A 304 5.13 7.62 -19.03
N THR A 305 6.23 7.06 -19.55
CA THR A 305 7.51 7.78 -19.74
C THR A 305 7.46 8.78 -20.91
N PHE A 306 6.83 8.40 -22.03
CA PHE A 306 6.96 9.14 -23.28
C PHE A 306 5.65 9.75 -23.83
N SER A 307 4.48 9.45 -23.27
CA SER A 307 3.22 9.99 -23.77
C SER A 307 3.17 11.52 -23.67
N VAL A 308 2.75 12.15 -24.74
CA VAL A 308 2.50 13.60 -24.82
C VAL A 308 1.01 13.93 -24.89
N THR A 309 0.14 12.93 -24.95
CA THR A 309 -1.31 13.06 -24.96
C THR A 309 -1.93 12.44 -23.74
N ALA A 310 -2.93 13.10 -23.14
CA ALA A 310 -3.54 12.65 -21.89
C ALA A 310 -4.18 11.26 -22.01
N TRP A 311 -4.88 10.96 -23.11
CA TRP A 311 -5.54 9.66 -23.26
C TRP A 311 -4.53 8.50 -23.28
N LEU A 312 -3.37 8.67 -23.93
CA LEU A 312 -2.33 7.63 -23.98
C LEU A 312 -1.64 7.50 -22.63
N LEU A 313 -1.39 8.61 -21.94
CA LEU A 313 -0.86 8.62 -20.58
C LEU A 313 -1.77 7.83 -19.63
N PHE A 314 -3.07 8.12 -19.66
CA PHE A 314 -4.06 7.50 -18.78
C PHE A 314 -4.28 6.02 -19.10
N LEU A 315 -4.34 5.64 -20.39
CA LEU A 315 -4.40 4.24 -20.80
C LEU A 315 -3.16 3.48 -20.33
N SER A 316 -1.98 4.07 -20.48
CA SER A 316 -0.69 3.48 -20.06
C SER A 316 -0.64 3.28 -18.55
N ALA A 317 -1.12 4.26 -17.77
CA ALA A 317 -1.21 4.16 -16.32
C ALA A 317 -2.17 3.04 -15.89
N PHE A 318 -3.36 2.97 -16.50
CA PHE A 318 -4.32 1.91 -16.23
C PHE A 318 -3.76 0.52 -16.56
N MET A 319 -3.17 0.35 -17.74
CA MET A 319 -2.53 -0.91 -18.14
C MET A 319 -1.42 -1.32 -17.19
N MET A 320 -0.53 -0.39 -16.84
CA MET A 320 0.56 -0.66 -15.91
C MET A 320 0.02 -1.12 -14.56
N GLY A 321 -0.99 -0.43 -14.02
CA GLY A 321 -1.65 -0.82 -12.78
C GLY A 321 -2.31 -2.20 -12.89
N PHE A 322 -3.09 -2.44 -13.95
CA PHE A 322 -3.80 -3.69 -14.18
C PHE A 322 -2.85 -4.90 -14.15
N PHE A 323 -1.73 -4.81 -14.82
CA PHE A 323 -0.78 -5.92 -14.91
C PHE A 323 0.11 -6.02 -13.67
N LEU A 324 0.77 -4.94 -13.28
CA LEU A 324 1.75 -4.96 -12.19
C LEU A 324 1.08 -5.21 -10.82
N VAL A 325 0.08 -4.41 -10.48
CA VAL A 325 -0.63 -4.55 -9.20
C VAL A 325 -1.52 -5.79 -9.20
N GLY A 326 -2.13 -6.12 -10.35
CA GLY A 326 -2.95 -7.31 -10.52
C GLY A 326 -2.18 -8.63 -10.34
N ALA A 327 -0.87 -8.65 -10.61
CA ALA A 327 -0.01 -9.81 -10.35
C ALA A 327 0.29 -10.04 -8.86
N ASN A 328 0.13 -9.02 -8.00
CA ASN A 328 0.53 -9.09 -6.59
C ASN A 328 -0.20 -10.21 -5.80
N PRO A 329 -1.54 -10.37 -5.86
CA PRO A 329 -2.22 -11.47 -5.16
C PRO A 329 -1.75 -12.86 -5.63
N ILE A 330 -1.49 -13.02 -6.95
CA ILE A 330 -0.98 -14.28 -7.51
C ILE A 330 0.40 -14.58 -6.95
N GLY A 331 1.24 -13.58 -6.86
CA GLY A 331 2.58 -13.72 -6.33
C GLY A 331 2.61 -13.99 -4.82
N MET A 332 1.72 -13.38 -4.03
CA MET A 332 1.56 -13.71 -2.62
C MET A 332 1.14 -15.17 -2.43
N GLN A 333 0.21 -15.66 -3.25
CA GLN A 333 -0.21 -17.06 -3.24
C GLN A 333 0.93 -17.99 -3.67
N TYR A 334 1.67 -17.63 -4.74
CA TYR A 334 2.85 -18.37 -5.18
C TYR A 334 3.89 -18.49 -4.06
N ALA A 335 4.17 -17.39 -3.37
CA ALA A 335 5.12 -17.37 -2.27
C ALA A 335 4.68 -18.29 -1.11
N ALA A 336 3.39 -18.27 -0.74
CA ALA A 336 2.85 -19.17 0.27
C ALA A 336 2.98 -20.64 -0.13
N GLU A 337 2.73 -20.96 -1.41
CA GLU A 337 2.81 -22.33 -1.93
C GLU A 337 4.26 -22.87 -1.95
N ILE A 338 5.25 -22.07 -2.36
CA ILE A 338 6.66 -22.51 -2.43
C ILE A 338 7.37 -22.55 -1.08
N THR A 339 6.85 -21.83 -0.08
CA THR A 339 7.42 -21.80 1.28
C THR A 339 6.70 -22.73 2.24
N ASN A 340 5.73 -23.53 1.79
CA ASN A 340 5.09 -24.53 2.64
C ASN A 340 6.16 -25.45 3.29
N PRO A 341 6.14 -25.69 4.63
CA PRO A 341 5.07 -25.46 5.61
C PRO A 341 5.11 -24.11 6.36
N THR A 342 5.82 -23.10 5.87
CA THR A 342 5.82 -21.77 6.49
C THR A 342 4.40 -21.19 6.51
N PRO A 343 3.94 -20.59 7.63
CA PRO A 343 2.66 -19.89 7.66
C PRO A 343 2.59 -18.76 6.61
N GLU A 344 1.47 -18.67 5.90
CA GLU A 344 1.26 -17.64 4.85
C GLU A 344 1.50 -16.21 5.35
N GLY A 345 1.12 -15.92 6.61
CA GLY A 345 1.37 -14.62 7.22
C GLY A 345 2.85 -14.27 7.34
N THR A 346 3.72 -15.26 7.53
CA THR A 346 5.18 -15.06 7.63
C THR A 346 5.77 -14.74 6.27
N SER A 347 5.44 -15.51 5.23
CA SER A 347 5.94 -15.26 3.86
C SER A 347 5.42 -13.94 3.31
N ASN A 348 4.12 -13.65 3.47
CA ASN A 348 3.52 -12.39 3.03
C ASN A 348 4.05 -11.18 3.84
N GLY A 349 4.32 -11.35 5.13
CA GLY A 349 4.94 -10.33 5.97
C GLY A 349 6.36 -9.97 5.49
N LEU A 350 7.15 -10.96 5.07
CA LEU A 350 8.47 -10.72 4.46
C LEU A 350 8.35 -9.96 3.13
N ILE A 351 7.39 -10.33 2.28
CA ILE A 351 7.15 -9.62 1.02
C ILE A 351 6.80 -8.15 1.29
N GLN A 352 5.94 -7.88 2.25
CA GLN A 352 5.57 -6.51 2.63
C GLN A 352 6.77 -5.73 3.20
N LEU A 353 7.60 -6.35 4.03
CA LEU A 353 8.79 -5.72 4.58
C LEU A 353 9.80 -5.35 3.47
N PHE A 354 10.06 -6.28 2.54
CA PHE A 354 10.89 -6.01 1.36
C PHE A 354 10.26 -4.94 0.46
N GLY A 355 8.93 -4.94 0.35
CA GLY A 355 8.19 -3.89 -0.35
C GLY A 355 8.42 -2.50 0.23
N GLN A 356 8.45 -2.34 1.55
CA GLN A 356 8.76 -1.06 2.19
C GLN A 356 10.23 -0.67 2.04
N ALA A 357 11.15 -1.64 2.03
CA ALA A 357 12.56 -1.39 1.71
C ALA A 357 12.76 -0.82 0.30
N SER A 358 11.76 -0.92 -0.58
CA SER A 358 11.75 -0.31 -1.91
C SER A 358 11.80 1.22 -1.90
N VAL A 359 11.74 1.88 -0.75
CA VAL A 359 12.08 3.30 -0.58
C VAL A 359 13.43 3.67 -1.21
N ILE A 360 14.35 2.70 -1.30
CA ILE A 360 15.62 2.84 -2.01
C ILE A 360 15.36 3.21 -3.48
N PHE A 361 14.39 2.60 -4.16
CA PHE A 361 14.04 2.95 -5.54
C PHE A 361 13.53 4.38 -5.66
N VAL A 362 12.68 4.81 -4.72
CA VAL A 362 12.16 6.18 -4.71
C VAL A 362 13.30 7.20 -4.60
N THR A 363 14.30 6.91 -3.75
CA THR A 363 15.50 7.73 -3.60
C THR A 363 16.37 7.70 -4.86
N VAL A 364 16.61 6.52 -5.42
CA VAL A 364 17.41 6.35 -6.64
C VAL A 364 16.75 7.08 -7.81
N MET A 365 15.44 7.03 -7.95
CA MET A 365 14.73 7.77 -9.00
C MET A 365 15.00 9.27 -8.93
N ASP A 366 15.03 9.85 -7.73
CA ASP A 366 15.33 11.26 -7.54
C ASP A 366 16.78 11.60 -7.88
N GLN A 367 17.72 10.72 -7.52
CA GLN A 367 19.15 10.94 -7.80
C GLN A 367 19.50 10.80 -9.30
N PHE A 368 18.78 9.97 -10.05
CA PHE A 368 18.99 9.74 -11.48
C PHE A 368 18.21 10.71 -12.38
N LYS A 369 17.49 11.69 -11.80
CA LYS A 369 16.88 12.75 -12.60
C LYS A 369 17.95 13.63 -13.25
N THR A 370 17.66 14.09 -14.47
CA THR A 370 18.56 14.98 -15.22
C THR A 370 18.56 16.38 -14.60
N ASN A 371 19.52 17.23 -15.02
CA ASN A 371 19.66 18.60 -14.52
C ASN A 371 18.42 19.48 -14.79
N ASP A 372 17.67 19.17 -15.85
CA ASP A 372 16.37 19.81 -16.17
C ASP A 372 15.18 19.23 -15.38
N GLY A 373 15.44 18.26 -14.51
CA GLY A 373 14.44 17.62 -13.65
C GLY A 373 13.68 16.47 -14.28
N SER A 374 14.11 15.93 -15.44
CA SER A 374 13.45 14.79 -16.07
C SER A 374 13.74 13.47 -15.34
N PHE A 375 12.70 12.68 -15.11
CA PHE A 375 12.77 11.34 -14.55
C PHE A 375 12.96 10.23 -15.61
N THR A 376 13.12 10.61 -16.89
CA THR A 376 13.27 9.62 -17.99
C THR A 376 14.37 8.59 -17.75
N PRO A 377 15.60 8.95 -17.29
CA PRO A 377 16.63 7.94 -17.02
C PRO A 377 16.22 6.96 -15.93
N SER A 378 15.58 7.44 -14.86
CA SER A 378 15.10 6.60 -13.75
C SER A 378 14.01 5.64 -14.22
N LEU A 379 13.08 6.10 -15.07
CA LEU A 379 11.99 5.27 -15.60
C LEU A 379 12.55 4.22 -16.58
N LEU A 380 13.55 4.55 -17.41
CA LEU A 380 14.22 3.59 -18.27
C LEU A 380 15.00 2.53 -17.48
N LEU A 381 15.62 2.92 -16.36
CA LEU A 381 16.21 1.95 -15.43
C LEU A 381 15.14 0.98 -14.90
N MET A 382 13.96 1.48 -14.54
CA MET A 382 12.85 0.64 -14.09
C MET A 382 12.32 -0.27 -15.19
N VAL A 383 12.29 0.17 -16.47
CA VAL A 383 11.99 -0.69 -17.62
C VAL A 383 12.99 -1.84 -17.70
N GLY A 384 14.29 -1.55 -17.54
CA GLY A 384 15.34 -2.58 -17.50
C GLY A 384 15.15 -3.58 -16.34
N LEU A 385 14.81 -3.10 -15.16
CA LEU A 385 14.55 -3.93 -13.99
C LEU A 385 13.30 -4.80 -14.13
N LEU A 386 12.22 -4.28 -14.77
CA LEU A 386 11.04 -5.09 -15.11
C LEU A 386 11.40 -6.17 -16.14
N GLY A 387 12.21 -5.84 -17.15
CA GLY A 387 12.72 -6.80 -18.12
C GLY A 387 13.55 -7.91 -17.46
N MET A 388 14.49 -7.55 -16.59
CA MET A 388 15.27 -8.48 -15.80
C MET A 388 14.38 -9.36 -14.90
N SER A 389 13.41 -8.75 -14.22
CA SER A 389 12.44 -9.49 -13.40
C SER A 389 11.63 -10.47 -14.24
N SER A 390 11.19 -10.07 -15.45
CA SER A 390 10.48 -10.96 -16.39
C SER A 390 11.35 -12.16 -16.80
N ILE A 391 12.65 -11.96 -17.02
CA ILE A 391 13.59 -13.05 -17.29
C ILE A 391 13.76 -13.96 -16.06
N LEU A 392 13.90 -13.39 -14.87
CA LEU A 392 14.03 -14.17 -13.64
C LEU A 392 12.78 -15.02 -13.35
N ILE A 393 11.58 -14.51 -13.68
CA ILE A 393 10.34 -15.26 -13.53
C ILE A 393 10.35 -16.54 -14.38
N LEU A 394 11.01 -16.58 -15.53
CA LEU A 394 11.12 -17.78 -16.36
C LEU A 394 11.86 -18.93 -15.65
N PHE A 395 12.73 -18.62 -14.69
CA PHE A 395 13.42 -19.62 -13.87
C PHE A 395 12.60 -20.06 -12.63
N MET A 396 11.51 -19.37 -12.32
CA MET A 396 10.54 -19.81 -11.32
C MET A 396 9.74 -20.98 -11.93
N LYS A 397 9.59 -22.07 -11.18
CA LYS A 397 8.71 -23.17 -11.58
C LYS A 397 7.42 -23.08 -10.81
N ASP A 398 6.29 -23.39 -11.46
CA ASP A 398 5.03 -23.53 -10.72
C ASP A 398 5.20 -24.56 -9.59
N PRO A 399 4.55 -24.35 -8.44
CA PRO A 399 4.52 -25.34 -7.36
C PRO A 399 3.96 -26.64 -7.92
N THR A 400 4.66 -27.73 -7.72
CA THR A 400 4.11 -29.09 -8.01
C THR A 400 2.93 -29.34 -7.08
N LYS A 401 1.78 -29.65 -7.66
CA LYS A 401 0.59 -30.08 -6.93
C LYS A 401 0.84 -31.37 -6.15
#